data_c297f85c15e5eb902144c64270edb4a1
#
_entry.id   c297f85c15e5eb902144c64270edb4a1
#
_cell.length_a   1.000
_cell.length_b   1.000
_cell.length_c   1.000
_cell.angle_alpha   90.00
_cell.angle_beta   90.00
_cell.angle_gamma   90.00
#
_symmetry.space_group_name_H-M   'P 1'
#
loop_
_entity.id
_entity.type
_entity.pdbx_description
1 polymer ?
#
loop_
_entity_poly.entity_id
_entity_poly.type
_entity_poly.pdbx_seq_one_letter_code
_entity_poly.pdbx_strand_id
1 'polypeptide(L)'
;MSFDVLQEKIIRMKNPTVVGLDPKPEYVPEHIRKASYEQFGETFEGAADAIFQFNKGLIDALCDIVPAVKPQSAYYERLGWPGMSMLEKTIRYAHEKGMYVIADIKRGDIGSTAEAYADAWLGVTKVGEALCGGFNADCVTLNGYMGADSVNPFLKVAGERDKSVFILAKTSNPGSGE
;
A
#
# COMPACT_ATOMS: atom_id res chain seq x y z
N MET A 1 -11.49 -3.15 15.53
CA MET A 1 -10.49 -3.81 14.64
C MET A 1 -10.47 -3.10 13.29
N SER A 2 -9.34 -3.13 12.57
CA SER A 2 -9.17 -2.43 11.30
C SER A 2 -10.23 -2.78 10.24
N PHE A 3 -10.65 -4.06 10.14
CA PHE A 3 -11.74 -4.45 9.24
C PHE A 3 -13.11 -3.88 9.64
N ASP A 4 -13.35 -3.64 10.91
CA ASP A 4 -14.59 -2.98 11.34
C ASP A 4 -14.63 -1.55 10.80
N VAL A 5 -13.49 -0.84 10.82
CA VAL A 5 -13.37 0.51 10.24
C VAL A 5 -13.65 0.49 8.73
N LEU A 6 -13.12 -0.50 8.01
CA LEU A 6 -13.39 -0.64 6.58
C LEU A 6 -14.89 -0.94 6.34
N GLN A 7 -15.48 -1.83 7.13
CA GLN A 7 -16.90 -2.18 7.02
C GLN A 7 -17.81 -0.97 7.31
N GLU A 8 -17.51 -0.21 8.34
CA GLU A 8 -18.25 1.02 8.66
C GLU A 8 -18.21 2.04 7.50
N LYS A 9 -17.04 2.20 6.87
CA LYS A 9 -16.88 3.05 5.68
C LYS A 9 -17.70 2.54 4.51
N ILE A 10 -17.69 1.23 4.23
CA ILE A 10 -18.50 0.59 3.18
C ILE A 10 -19.99 0.86 3.40
N ILE A 11 -20.46 0.65 4.63
CA ILE A 11 -21.88 0.88 5.01
C ILE A 11 -22.25 2.35 4.85
N ARG A 12 -21.42 3.26 5.36
CA ARG A 12 -21.65 4.71 5.29
C ARG A 12 -21.69 5.22 3.86
N MET A 13 -20.75 4.78 3.01
CA MET A 13 -20.64 5.19 1.62
C MET A 13 -21.57 4.40 0.68
N LYS A 14 -22.17 3.29 1.17
CA LYS A 14 -22.96 2.34 0.37
C LYS A 14 -22.19 1.84 -0.86
N ASN A 15 -20.88 1.71 -0.73
CA ASN A 15 -19.98 1.35 -1.82
C ASN A 15 -18.85 0.45 -1.30
N PRO A 16 -18.75 -0.82 -1.72
CA PRO A 16 -17.69 -1.75 -1.32
C PRO A 16 -16.45 -1.68 -2.22
N THR A 17 -16.40 -0.76 -3.17
CA THR A 17 -15.32 -0.69 -4.16
C THR A 17 -14.00 -0.27 -3.52
N VAL A 18 -12.93 -0.96 -3.88
CA VAL A 18 -11.55 -0.60 -3.55
C VAL A 18 -10.84 -0.18 -4.84
N VAL A 19 -10.26 1.00 -4.87
CA VAL A 19 -9.55 1.50 -6.05
C VAL A 19 -8.10 1.01 -6.05
N GLY A 20 -7.70 0.29 -7.10
CA GLY A 20 -6.31 -0.10 -7.34
C GLY A 20 -5.49 1.10 -7.77
N LEU A 21 -4.36 1.33 -7.09
CA LEU A 21 -3.33 2.28 -7.50
C LEU A 21 -2.13 1.49 -8.03
N ASP A 22 -2.26 1.06 -9.28
CA ASP A 22 -1.29 0.22 -10.01
C ASP A 22 -0.67 1.06 -11.16
N PRO A 23 0.00 2.19 -10.84
CA PRO A 23 0.37 3.18 -11.83
C PRO A 23 1.55 2.72 -12.69
N LYS A 24 1.42 2.96 -14.00
CA LYS A 24 2.56 2.95 -14.92
C LYS A 24 2.79 4.37 -15.42
N PRO A 25 4.04 4.81 -15.64
CA PRO A 25 4.31 6.17 -16.13
C PRO A 25 3.51 6.53 -17.39
N GLU A 26 3.31 5.56 -18.29
CA GLU A 26 2.55 5.74 -19.53
C GLU A 26 1.04 5.92 -19.33
N TYR A 27 0.49 5.59 -18.15
CA TYR A 27 -0.92 5.81 -17.81
C TYR A 27 -1.18 7.18 -17.21
N VAL A 28 -0.11 7.83 -16.74
CA VAL A 28 -0.21 9.19 -16.18
C VAL A 28 -0.50 10.18 -17.31
N PRO A 29 -1.50 11.06 -17.18
CA PRO A 29 -1.81 12.10 -18.18
C PRO A 29 -0.58 12.91 -18.57
N GLU A 30 -0.46 13.21 -19.87
CA GLU A 30 0.73 13.84 -20.45
C GLU A 30 1.11 15.17 -19.76
N HIS A 31 0.13 15.98 -19.42
CA HIS A 31 0.36 17.27 -18.77
C HIS A 31 0.99 17.11 -17.37
N ILE A 32 0.62 16.06 -16.63
CA ILE A 32 1.22 15.74 -15.31
C ILE A 32 2.67 15.27 -15.52
N ARG A 33 2.88 14.33 -16.47
CA ARG A 33 4.23 13.82 -16.76
C ARG A 33 5.17 14.93 -17.19
N LYS A 34 4.73 15.80 -18.10
CA LYS A 34 5.54 16.93 -18.57
C LYS A 34 5.96 17.83 -17.41
N ALA A 35 5.03 18.23 -16.54
CA ALA A 35 5.34 19.08 -15.39
C ALA A 35 6.38 18.42 -14.45
N SER A 36 6.23 17.12 -14.15
CA SER A 36 7.18 16.40 -13.31
C SER A 36 8.55 16.23 -14.00
N TYR A 37 8.57 15.96 -15.32
CA TYR A 37 9.81 15.80 -16.07
C TYR A 37 10.55 17.12 -16.32
N GLU A 38 9.83 18.23 -16.42
CA GLU A 38 10.43 19.57 -16.46
C GLU A 38 11.16 19.90 -15.14
N GLN A 39 10.63 19.43 -14.01
CA GLN A 39 11.19 19.69 -12.70
C GLN A 39 12.32 18.71 -12.32
N PHE A 40 12.18 17.40 -12.62
CA PHE A 40 13.06 16.34 -12.13
C PHE A 40 13.78 15.57 -13.25
N GLY A 41 13.55 15.94 -14.52
CA GLY A 41 14.06 15.22 -15.67
C GLY A 41 13.30 13.91 -15.98
N GLU A 42 13.67 13.26 -17.08
CA GLU A 42 13.21 11.89 -17.42
C GLU A 42 14.01 10.85 -16.62
N THR A 43 13.77 10.83 -15.31
CA THR A 43 14.46 10.01 -14.29
C THR A 43 13.45 9.21 -13.49
N PHE A 44 13.92 8.36 -12.59
CA PHE A 44 13.04 7.69 -11.63
C PHE A 44 12.34 8.69 -10.69
N GLU A 45 13.00 9.78 -10.32
CA GLU A 45 12.44 10.86 -9.53
C GLU A 45 11.28 11.54 -10.27
N GLY A 46 11.47 11.90 -11.54
CA GLY A 46 10.42 12.50 -12.36
C GLY A 46 9.24 11.56 -12.59
N ALA A 47 9.50 10.28 -12.86
CA ALA A 47 8.45 9.27 -13.01
C ALA A 47 7.68 9.04 -11.71
N ALA A 48 8.38 8.96 -10.58
CA ALA A 48 7.78 8.78 -9.26
C ALA A 48 6.94 9.99 -8.84
N ASP A 49 7.41 11.21 -9.09
CA ASP A 49 6.62 12.43 -8.84
C ASP A 49 5.36 12.46 -9.71
N ALA A 50 5.47 12.18 -11.01
CA ALA A 50 4.32 12.13 -11.91
C ALA A 50 3.24 11.14 -11.44
N ILE A 51 3.66 9.95 -10.97
CA ILE A 51 2.77 8.95 -10.37
C ILE A 51 2.13 9.48 -9.09
N PHE A 52 2.89 10.15 -8.23
CA PHE A 52 2.34 10.71 -6.99
C PHE A 52 1.29 11.79 -7.27
N GLN A 53 1.54 12.71 -8.21
CA GLN A 53 0.57 13.75 -8.59
C GLN A 53 -0.71 13.12 -9.16
N PHE A 54 -0.57 12.09 -9.97
CA PHE A 54 -1.72 11.35 -10.52
C PHE A 54 -2.52 10.64 -9.42
N ASN A 55 -1.85 9.89 -8.53
CA ASN A 55 -2.50 9.25 -7.38
C ASN A 55 -3.21 10.26 -6.48
N LYS A 56 -2.59 11.40 -6.24
CA LYS A 56 -3.18 12.50 -5.48
C LYS A 56 -4.49 12.98 -6.11
N GLY A 57 -4.49 13.20 -7.43
CA GLY A 57 -5.69 13.56 -8.16
C GLY A 57 -6.79 12.50 -8.09
N LEU A 58 -6.44 11.21 -8.18
CA LEU A 58 -7.39 10.10 -8.01
C LEU A 58 -7.97 10.05 -6.59
N ILE A 59 -7.11 10.18 -5.58
CA ILE A 59 -7.53 10.18 -4.17
C ILE A 59 -8.47 11.36 -3.90
N ASP A 60 -8.13 12.57 -4.37
CA ASP A 60 -8.97 13.76 -4.21
C ASP A 60 -10.36 13.61 -4.87
N ALA A 61 -10.40 12.94 -6.04
CA ALA A 61 -11.66 12.72 -6.77
C ALA A 61 -12.52 11.59 -6.21
N LEU A 62 -11.96 10.69 -5.40
CA LEU A 62 -12.62 9.44 -5.00
C LEU A 62 -12.81 9.26 -3.49
N CYS A 63 -12.20 10.09 -2.65
CA CYS A 63 -12.19 9.90 -1.19
C CYS A 63 -13.58 10.00 -0.53
N ASP A 64 -14.54 10.63 -1.18
CA ASP A 64 -15.95 10.71 -0.75
C ASP A 64 -16.85 9.67 -1.44
N ILE A 65 -16.33 8.91 -2.39
CA ILE A 65 -17.07 7.93 -3.22
C ILE A 65 -16.75 6.49 -2.79
N VAL A 66 -15.46 6.18 -2.52
CA VAL A 66 -15.01 4.82 -2.20
C VAL A 66 -14.29 4.78 -0.85
N PRO A 67 -14.43 3.69 -0.08
CA PRO A 67 -13.90 3.60 1.28
C PRO A 67 -12.38 3.40 1.33
N ALA A 68 -11.78 2.84 0.27
CA ALA A 68 -10.40 2.37 0.32
C ALA A 68 -9.65 2.49 -1.01
N VAL A 69 -8.33 2.57 -0.89
CA VAL A 69 -7.37 2.40 -1.99
C VAL A 69 -6.45 1.22 -1.75
N LYS A 70 -5.95 0.61 -2.83
CA LYS A 70 -5.03 -0.52 -2.78
C LYS A 70 -3.82 -0.26 -3.69
N PRO A 71 -2.78 0.42 -3.20
CA PRO A 71 -1.54 0.55 -3.96
C PRO A 71 -0.81 -0.80 -4.06
N GLN A 72 -0.42 -1.16 -5.28
CA GLN A 72 0.37 -2.35 -5.58
C GLN A 72 1.86 -2.00 -5.54
N SER A 73 2.61 -2.55 -4.58
CA SER A 73 4.01 -2.18 -4.30
C SER A 73 4.93 -2.35 -5.51
N ALA A 74 4.73 -3.37 -6.33
CA ALA A 74 5.59 -3.66 -7.48
C ALA A 74 5.72 -2.50 -8.48
N TYR A 75 4.66 -1.70 -8.64
CA TYR A 75 4.69 -0.54 -9.55
C TYR A 75 5.52 0.62 -9.01
N TYR A 76 5.74 0.66 -7.72
CA TYR A 76 6.58 1.66 -7.05
C TYR A 76 8.01 1.12 -6.88
N GLU A 77 8.16 -0.16 -6.51
CA GLU A 77 9.46 -0.84 -6.38
C GLU A 77 10.28 -0.76 -7.67
N ARG A 78 9.64 -0.88 -8.85
CA ARG A 78 10.31 -0.77 -10.15
C ARG A 78 10.99 0.58 -10.40
N LEU A 79 10.63 1.61 -9.67
CA LEU A 79 11.24 2.94 -9.73
C LEU A 79 12.27 3.16 -8.59
N GLY A 80 12.69 2.08 -7.94
CA GLY A 80 13.68 2.12 -6.86
C GLY A 80 13.26 2.98 -5.67
N TRP A 81 14.23 3.60 -5.03
CA TRP A 81 14.01 4.45 -3.85
C TRP A 81 13.02 5.60 -4.09
N PRO A 82 13.06 6.36 -5.20
CA PRO A 82 12.07 7.41 -5.44
C PRO A 82 10.63 6.86 -5.49
N GLY A 83 10.43 5.69 -6.12
CA GLY A 83 9.12 5.03 -6.15
C GLY A 83 8.63 4.65 -4.76
N MET A 84 9.49 4.06 -3.93
CA MET A 84 9.11 3.67 -2.56
C MET A 84 8.80 4.89 -1.67
N SER A 85 9.54 5.98 -1.83
CA SER A 85 9.23 7.25 -1.17
C SER A 85 7.85 7.81 -1.59
N MET A 86 7.50 7.70 -2.87
CA MET A 86 6.19 8.14 -3.35
C MET A 86 5.05 7.20 -2.93
N LEU A 87 5.33 5.90 -2.76
CA LEU A 87 4.36 4.97 -2.16
C LEU A 87 4.02 5.38 -0.72
N GLU A 88 5.03 5.65 0.10
CA GLU A 88 4.83 6.15 1.48
C GLU A 88 3.99 7.43 1.49
N LYS A 89 4.35 8.41 0.64
CA LYS A 89 3.59 9.67 0.50
C LYS A 89 2.15 9.43 0.05
N THR A 90 1.92 8.48 -0.86
CA THR A 90 0.58 8.10 -1.35
C THR A 90 -0.27 7.52 -0.23
N ILE A 91 0.28 6.60 0.57
CA ILE A 91 -0.40 6.00 1.73
C ILE A 91 -0.76 7.09 2.74
N ARG A 92 0.18 7.95 3.10
CA ARG A 92 -0.07 9.06 4.01
C ARG A 92 -1.15 10.01 3.50
N TYR A 93 -1.10 10.38 2.22
CA TYR A 93 -2.10 11.26 1.62
C TYR A 93 -3.51 10.63 1.62
N ALA A 94 -3.61 9.34 1.34
CA ALA A 94 -4.88 8.61 1.42
C ALA A 94 -5.45 8.62 2.85
N HIS A 95 -4.61 8.46 3.88
CA HIS A 95 -5.02 8.59 5.28
C HIS A 95 -5.47 10.01 5.64
N GLU A 96 -4.78 11.05 5.17
CA GLU A 96 -5.18 12.46 5.36
C GLU A 96 -6.57 12.74 4.77
N LYS A 97 -6.94 12.03 3.69
CA LYS A 97 -8.27 12.08 3.07
C LYS A 97 -9.27 11.11 3.71
N GLY A 98 -8.88 10.44 4.77
CA GLY A 98 -9.74 9.52 5.50
C GLY A 98 -10.04 8.20 4.79
N MET A 99 -9.25 7.80 3.79
CA MET A 99 -9.41 6.51 3.12
C MET A 99 -8.70 5.39 3.88
N TYR A 100 -9.23 4.17 3.78
CA TYR A 100 -8.58 2.96 4.25
C TYR A 100 -7.54 2.50 3.22
N VAL A 101 -6.36 2.08 3.67
CA VAL A 101 -5.27 1.71 2.77
C VAL A 101 -4.91 0.24 2.90
N ILE A 102 -5.05 -0.50 1.80
CA ILE A 102 -4.61 -1.89 1.65
C ILE A 102 -3.30 -1.89 0.86
N ALA A 103 -2.15 -2.08 1.51
CA ALA A 103 -0.89 -2.22 0.77
C ALA A 103 -0.79 -3.62 0.16
N ASP A 104 -0.87 -3.69 -1.17
CA ASP A 104 -0.80 -4.96 -1.89
C ASP A 104 0.66 -5.36 -2.14
N ILE A 105 1.26 -6.02 -1.15
CA ILE A 105 2.69 -6.32 -1.09
C ILE A 105 3.01 -7.80 -1.32
N LYS A 106 2.06 -8.69 -1.05
CA LYS A 106 2.18 -10.15 -1.19
C LYS A 106 3.47 -10.72 -0.57
N ARG A 107 3.87 -10.18 0.59
CA ARG A 107 5.07 -10.65 1.29
C ARG A 107 4.84 -12.02 1.91
N GLY A 108 5.90 -12.80 1.99
CA GLY A 108 5.97 -14.08 2.68
C GLY A 108 7.43 -14.41 2.94
N ASP A 109 7.79 -14.58 4.23
CA ASP A 109 9.11 -14.97 4.71
C ASP A 109 8.96 -15.52 6.12
N ILE A 110 10.02 -16.04 6.73
CA ILE A 110 9.98 -16.66 8.05
C ILE A 110 10.79 -15.89 9.09
N GLY A 111 10.48 -16.15 10.37
CA GLY A 111 11.26 -15.64 11.52
C GLY A 111 11.43 -14.13 11.51
N SER A 112 12.65 -13.69 11.78
CA SER A 112 12.99 -12.25 11.88
C SER A 112 12.80 -11.47 10.59
N THR A 113 12.84 -12.11 9.42
CA THR A 113 12.56 -11.46 8.15
C THR A 113 11.07 -11.12 8.03
N ALA A 114 10.19 -12.03 8.43
CA ALA A 114 8.75 -11.76 8.47
C ALA A 114 8.42 -10.65 9.49
N GLU A 115 9.09 -10.63 10.65
CA GLU A 115 8.97 -9.55 11.64
C GLU A 115 9.38 -8.19 11.04
N ALA A 116 10.51 -8.12 10.34
CA ALA A 116 10.98 -6.90 9.69
C ALA A 116 9.97 -6.36 8.64
N TYR A 117 9.36 -7.26 7.86
CA TYR A 117 8.29 -6.87 6.94
C TYR A 117 7.04 -6.39 7.70
N ALA A 118 6.63 -7.06 8.76
CA ALA A 118 5.47 -6.66 9.55
C ALA A 118 5.65 -5.28 10.17
N ASP A 119 6.82 -5.01 10.75
CA ASP A 119 7.18 -3.71 11.32
C ASP A 119 7.20 -2.61 10.26
N ALA A 120 7.78 -2.88 9.10
CA ALA A 120 7.88 -1.90 8.01
C ALA A 120 6.49 -1.46 7.49
N TRP A 121 5.55 -2.39 7.35
CA TRP A 121 4.28 -2.11 6.70
C TRP A 121 3.13 -1.77 7.67
N LEU A 122 3.08 -2.41 8.83
CA LEU A 122 2.01 -2.26 9.81
C LEU A 122 2.48 -1.70 11.15
N GLY A 123 3.76 -1.89 11.47
CA GLY A 123 4.34 -1.67 12.78
C GLY A 123 5.20 -0.42 12.91
N VAL A 124 6.20 -0.54 13.76
CA VAL A 124 7.24 0.46 14.02
C VAL A 124 8.59 -0.23 14.20
N THR A 125 9.63 0.45 13.82
CA THR A 125 11.02 0.03 14.02
C THR A 125 11.66 0.88 15.12
N LYS A 126 12.35 0.25 16.07
CA LYS A 126 13.13 0.98 17.08
C LYS A 126 14.43 1.47 16.46
N VAL A 127 14.64 2.79 16.54
CA VAL A 127 15.88 3.46 16.09
C VAL A 127 16.45 4.23 17.28
N GLY A 128 17.49 3.71 17.89
CA GLY A 128 17.95 4.23 19.18
C GLY A 128 16.86 4.10 20.24
N GLU A 129 16.45 5.20 20.84
CA GLU A 129 15.34 5.23 21.80
C GLU A 129 13.99 5.59 21.17
N ALA A 130 13.96 5.93 19.88
CA ALA A 130 12.73 6.30 19.18
C ALA A 130 12.04 5.09 18.54
N LEU A 131 10.71 5.14 18.47
CA LEU A 131 9.90 4.24 17.68
C LEU A 131 9.47 4.97 16.40
N CYS A 132 9.96 4.50 15.25
CA CYS A 132 9.71 5.10 13.94
C CYS A 132 8.72 4.24 13.17
N GLY A 133 7.62 4.83 12.70
CA GLY A 133 6.68 4.17 11.80
C GLY A 133 7.25 4.10 10.38
N GLY A 134 6.93 3.00 9.68
CA GLY A 134 7.22 2.83 8.26
C GLY A 134 6.05 3.30 7.39
N PHE A 135 5.56 2.42 6.51
CA PHE A 135 4.46 2.72 5.59
C PHE A 135 3.10 2.92 6.28
N ASN A 136 2.91 2.29 7.44
CA ASN A 136 1.71 2.43 8.27
C ASN A 136 0.39 2.13 7.54
N ALA A 137 0.35 1.14 6.65
CA ALA A 137 -0.88 0.72 5.99
C ALA A 137 -1.91 0.19 7.02
N ASP A 138 -3.21 0.21 6.68
CA ASP A 138 -4.25 -0.37 7.53
C ASP A 138 -4.35 -1.88 7.36
N CYS A 139 -4.01 -2.36 6.16
CA CYS A 139 -4.04 -3.76 5.81
C CYS A 139 -2.93 -4.09 4.80
N VAL A 140 -2.45 -5.32 4.81
CA VAL A 140 -1.50 -5.84 3.82
C VAL A 140 -1.96 -7.16 3.23
N THR A 141 -1.48 -7.48 2.02
CA THR A 141 -1.64 -8.82 1.45
C THR A 141 -0.41 -9.67 1.72
N LEU A 142 -0.62 -10.95 2.07
CA LEU A 142 0.42 -11.90 2.43
C LEU A 142 0.36 -13.16 1.57
N ASN A 143 1.54 -13.73 1.30
CA ASN A 143 1.68 -15.06 0.73
C ASN A 143 1.82 -16.09 1.88
N GLY A 144 0.84 -16.98 1.99
CA GLY A 144 0.80 -18.02 3.03
C GLY A 144 1.56 -19.31 2.72
N TYR A 145 2.33 -19.36 1.62
CA TYR A 145 3.00 -20.59 1.17
C TYR A 145 3.91 -21.22 2.23
N MET A 146 4.60 -20.41 3.01
CA MET A 146 5.49 -20.87 4.08
C MET A 146 4.75 -21.22 5.41
N GLY A 147 3.42 -21.21 5.40
CA GLY A 147 2.61 -21.57 6.57
C GLY A 147 2.56 -20.50 7.67
N ALA A 148 2.29 -20.93 8.89
CA ALA A 148 2.08 -20.05 10.04
C ALA A 148 3.29 -19.16 10.35
N ASP A 149 4.50 -19.65 10.11
CA ASP A 149 5.74 -18.92 10.38
C ASP A 149 5.85 -17.64 9.57
N SER A 150 5.21 -17.58 8.38
CA SER A 150 5.20 -16.39 7.54
C SER A 150 4.05 -15.43 7.87
N VAL A 151 3.02 -15.89 8.56
CA VAL A 151 1.80 -15.12 8.83
C VAL A 151 1.77 -14.59 10.26
N ASN A 152 2.17 -15.39 11.25
CA ASN A 152 2.09 -15.05 12.67
C ASN A 152 2.77 -13.71 13.04
N PRO A 153 3.96 -13.35 12.52
CA PRO A 153 4.57 -12.05 12.82
C PRO A 153 3.68 -10.86 12.41
N PHE A 154 3.01 -10.95 11.26
CA PHE A 154 2.07 -9.93 10.81
C PHE A 154 0.80 -9.90 11.66
N LEU A 155 0.26 -11.08 12.06
CA LEU A 155 -0.92 -11.13 12.92
C LEU A 155 -0.64 -10.54 14.30
N LYS A 156 0.56 -10.76 14.85
CA LYS A 156 0.99 -10.15 16.11
C LYS A 156 0.95 -8.63 16.01
N VAL A 157 1.65 -8.05 15.05
CA VAL A 157 1.70 -6.59 14.84
C VAL A 157 0.31 -6.04 14.53
N ALA A 158 -0.47 -6.74 13.70
CA ALA A 158 -1.83 -6.34 13.36
C ALA A 158 -2.74 -6.28 14.60
N GLY A 159 -2.66 -7.26 15.50
CA GLY A 159 -3.40 -7.27 16.76
C GLY A 159 -2.98 -6.15 17.72
N GLU A 160 -1.68 -5.88 17.84
CA GLU A 160 -1.15 -4.84 18.71
C GLU A 160 -1.45 -3.41 18.23
N ARG A 161 -1.66 -3.23 16.91
CA ARG A 161 -1.80 -1.91 16.27
C ARG A 161 -3.12 -1.67 15.57
N ASP A 162 -4.07 -2.55 15.79
CA ASP A 162 -5.39 -2.44 15.17
C ASP A 162 -5.36 -2.44 13.63
N LYS A 163 -4.49 -3.27 13.06
CA LYS A 163 -4.30 -3.47 11.62
C LYS A 163 -4.93 -4.79 11.15
N SER A 164 -4.87 -5.08 9.86
CA SER A 164 -5.45 -6.29 9.28
C SER A 164 -4.55 -6.90 8.20
N VAL A 165 -4.85 -8.15 7.82
CA VAL A 165 -4.14 -8.86 6.75
C VAL A 165 -5.12 -9.59 5.83
N PHE A 166 -4.81 -9.65 4.54
CA PHE A 166 -5.39 -10.58 3.58
C PHE A 166 -4.36 -11.64 3.21
N ILE A 167 -4.69 -12.91 3.38
CA ILE A 167 -3.82 -14.02 3.03
C ILE A 167 -4.29 -14.61 1.71
N LEU A 168 -3.38 -14.80 0.75
CA LEU A 168 -3.69 -15.42 -0.53
C LEU A 168 -4.08 -16.88 -0.33
N ALA A 169 -5.33 -17.21 -0.64
CA ALA A 169 -5.83 -18.60 -0.63
C ALA A 169 -5.90 -19.15 -2.07
N LYS A 170 -6.52 -18.39 -2.98
CA LYS A 170 -6.59 -18.70 -4.41
C LYS A 170 -6.50 -17.42 -5.21
N THR A 171 -5.65 -17.41 -6.22
CA THR A 171 -5.44 -16.27 -7.11
C THR A 171 -6.16 -16.45 -8.45
N SER A 172 -6.30 -15.37 -9.24
CA SER A 172 -7.05 -15.36 -10.49
C SER A 172 -6.23 -15.70 -11.74
N ASN A 173 -4.90 -15.88 -11.59
CA ASN A 173 -4.00 -16.19 -12.70
C ASN A 173 -4.21 -17.64 -13.20
N PRO A 174 -3.86 -17.96 -14.46
CA PRO A 174 -4.07 -19.30 -15.04
C PRO A 174 -3.44 -20.44 -14.23
N GLY A 175 -2.25 -20.24 -13.64
CA GLY A 175 -1.55 -21.24 -12.80
C GLY A 175 -2.11 -21.40 -11.39
N SER A 176 -3.22 -20.76 -11.03
CA SER A 176 -3.75 -20.83 -9.66
C SER A 176 -4.38 -22.17 -9.29
N GLY A 177 -4.44 -23.12 -10.21
CA GLY A 177 -4.95 -24.47 -10.01
C GLY A 177 -3.87 -25.55 -9.89
N GLU A 178 -2.60 -25.18 -10.05
CA GLU A 178 -1.43 -26.07 -9.93
C GLU A 178 -1.00 -26.20 -8.46
#